data_7bf6f2cff380085c50e06b2c4e52f6ef
#
_entry.id   7bf6f2cff380085c50e06b2c4e52f6ef
#
_cell.length_a   1.000
_cell.length_b   1.000
_cell.length_c   1.000
_cell.angle_alpha   90.00
_cell.angle_beta   90.00
_cell.angle_gamma   90.00
#
_symmetry.space_group_name_H-M   'P 1'
#
loop_
_entity.id
_entity.type
_entity.pdbx_description
1 polymer ?
#
loop_
_entity_poly.entity_id
_entity_poly.type
_entity_poly.pdbx_seq_one_letter_code
_entity_poly.pdbx_strand_id
1 'polypeptide(L)'
;MESSNGTRITWLGHSTVLIQTAKGTNILIDPFIADNPKFPVGFELPSKLDYVLLTHGHGDHISDVVPVATKHNSTVVAIYELADYVSQQGVKNTIGMNLGGTVQLEEVVATMVDARHSSGAQDKHGTHYVGVAAGYVLTIPGSPTLYHAGDTAVFGDMKLISELYQPEVAMLPIGGHFTMGPKEAAMAARFIGAKTILPLHWGTFPPLKGTPAELATLVDSGVRVVQWVPGDTF
;
A
#
# COMPACT_ATOMS: atom_id res chain seq x y z
N MET A 1 -12.41 14.29 -11.00
CA MET A 1 -12.45 13.04 -10.22
C MET A 1 -13.02 13.39 -8.87
N GLU A 2 -14.19 12.89 -8.52
CA GLU A 2 -14.79 13.22 -7.23
C GLU A 2 -14.15 12.31 -6.17
N SER A 3 -13.49 12.93 -5.19
CA SER A 3 -13.01 12.24 -4.02
C SER A 3 -14.19 11.79 -3.17
N SER A 4 -14.19 10.55 -2.76
CA SER A 4 -15.16 10.03 -1.81
C SER A 4 -15.08 10.80 -0.49
N ASN A 5 -16.07 11.63 -0.20
CA ASN A 5 -16.32 12.27 1.09
C ASN A 5 -15.10 12.92 1.80
N GLY A 6 -14.18 13.51 1.04
CA GLY A 6 -13.04 14.25 1.59
C GLY A 6 -11.79 13.43 1.92
N THR A 7 -11.78 12.10 1.80
CA THR A 7 -10.56 11.31 1.82
C THR A 7 -9.91 11.33 0.44
N ARG A 8 -8.61 11.61 0.40
CA ARG A 8 -7.81 11.71 -0.83
C ARG A 8 -6.75 10.62 -0.84
N ILE A 9 -6.57 9.96 -1.98
CA ILE A 9 -5.56 8.92 -2.18
C ILE A 9 -4.65 9.39 -3.31
N THR A 10 -3.41 9.73 -3.00
CA THR A 10 -2.44 10.18 -4.00
C THR A 10 -1.42 9.08 -4.27
N TRP A 11 -1.27 8.68 -5.52
CA TRP A 11 -0.24 7.73 -5.91
C TRP A 11 1.10 8.44 -6.15
N LEU A 12 2.12 8.02 -5.43
CA LEU A 12 3.46 8.60 -5.51
C LEU A 12 4.47 7.74 -6.31
N GLY A 13 3.94 6.81 -7.10
CA GLY A 13 4.73 5.87 -7.89
C GLY A 13 5.04 4.56 -7.15
N HIS A 14 5.25 3.49 -7.91
CA HIS A 14 5.46 2.14 -7.41
C HIS A 14 4.30 1.71 -6.49
N SER A 15 4.57 1.38 -5.24
CA SER A 15 3.56 1.08 -4.22
C SER A 15 3.35 2.21 -3.20
N THR A 16 4.06 3.33 -3.37
CA THR A 16 3.98 4.46 -2.44
C THR A 16 2.66 5.21 -2.61
N VAL A 17 1.86 5.25 -1.55
CA VAL A 17 0.54 5.90 -1.55
C VAL A 17 0.39 6.80 -0.34
N LEU A 18 -0.04 8.04 -0.56
CA LEU A 18 -0.43 8.97 0.49
C LEU A 18 -1.94 9.01 0.62
N ILE A 19 -2.45 8.73 1.82
CA ILE A 19 -3.87 8.83 2.16
C ILE A 19 -4.05 10.00 3.12
N GLN A 20 -4.94 10.92 2.78
CA GLN A 20 -5.28 12.09 3.59
C GLN A 20 -6.77 12.05 3.90
N THR A 21 -7.11 11.94 5.17
CA THR A 21 -8.51 11.90 5.59
C THR A 21 -9.13 13.30 5.65
N ALA A 22 -10.46 13.36 5.63
CA ALA A 22 -11.19 14.62 5.81
C ALA A 22 -10.93 15.31 7.16
N LYS A 23 -10.51 14.55 8.18
CA LYS A 23 -10.14 15.09 9.51
C LYS A 23 -8.68 15.53 9.61
N GLY A 24 -7.89 15.31 8.55
CA GLY A 24 -6.50 15.76 8.48
C GLY A 24 -5.46 14.73 8.90
N THR A 25 -5.85 13.48 9.16
CA THR A 25 -4.88 12.40 9.38
C THR A 25 -4.20 12.06 8.06
N ASN A 26 -2.86 12.06 8.06
CA ASN A 26 -2.03 11.74 6.90
C ASN A 26 -1.31 10.41 7.11
N ILE A 27 -1.52 9.48 6.20
CA ILE A 27 -0.93 8.12 6.21
C ILE A 27 -0.14 7.92 4.93
N LEU A 28 1.12 7.56 5.04
CA LEU A 28 1.95 7.15 3.91
C LEU A 28 2.15 5.64 3.96
N ILE A 29 1.91 4.96 2.85
CA ILE A 29 2.15 3.52 2.72
C ILE A 29 3.41 3.33 1.87
N ASP A 30 4.32 2.46 2.32
CA ASP A 30 5.54 2.02 1.64
C ASP A 30 6.37 3.18 1.07
N PRO A 31 7.10 3.94 1.93
CA PRO A 31 7.89 5.09 1.50
C PRO A 31 9.12 4.67 0.70
N PHE A 32 8.96 4.67 -0.62
CA PHE A 32 10.02 4.55 -1.62
C PHE A 32 10.06 5.86 -2.43
N ILE A 33 10.99 6.75 -2.12
CA ILE A 33 10.99 8.14 -2.59
C ILE A 33 12.28 8.48 -3.34
N ALA A 34 13.43 8.42 -2.66
CA ALA A 34 14.70 8.93 -3.19
C ALA A 34 15.16 8.18 -4.45
N ASP A 35 15.06 6.86 -4.45
CA ASP A 35 15.45 5.98 -5.56
C ASP A 35 14.27 5.55 -6.45
N ASN A 36 13.08 6.11 -6.23
CA ASN A 36 11.91 5.82 -7.03
C ASN A 36 11.90 6.67 -8.32
N PRO A 37 12.18 6.06 -9.51
CA PRO A 37 12.25 6.81 -10.76
C PRO A 37 10.89 7.35 -11.22
N LYS A 38 9.80 6.97 -10.52
CA LYS A 38 8.44 7.41 -10.78
C LYS A 38 7.87 8.32 -9.69
N PHE A 39 8.68 8.66 -8.67
CA PHE A 39 8.22 9.64 -7.69
C PHE A 39 7.96 10.99 -8.38
N PRO A 40 6.82 11.65 -8.14
CA PRO A 40 6.48 12.88 -8.86
C PRO A 40 7.46 14.01 -8.56
N VAL A 41 8.04 14.58 -9.61
CA VAL A 41 9.03 15.67 -9.48
C VAL A 41 8.41 16.87 -8.77
N GLY A 42 9.07 17.35 -7.72
CA GLY A 42 8.61 18.49 -6.92
C GLY A 42 7.44 18.20 -5.98
N PHE A 43 7.03 16.94 -5.83
CA PHE A 43 6.01 16.59 -4.84
C PHE A 43 6.59 16.70 -3.43
N GLU A 44 5.88 17.40 -2.57
CA GLU A 44 6.24 17.52 -1.15
C GLU A 44 5.21 16.77 -0.30
N LEU A 45 5.71 15.94 0.62
CA LEU A 45 4.86 15.31 1.62
C LEU A 45 4.24 16.39 2.53
N PRO A 46 3.05 16.15 3.09
CA PRO A 46 2.43 17.06 4.06
C PRO A 46 3.41 17.40 5.19
N SER A 47 3.37 18.62 5.69
CA SER A 47 4.22 19.06 6.82
C SER A 47 4.04 18.18 8.07
N LYS A 48 2.84 17.67 8.29
CA LYS A 48 2.51 16.65 9.29
C LYS A 48 2.21 15.33 8.58
N LEU A 49 2.94 14.30 8.91
CA LEU A 49 2.68 12.92 8.50
C LEU A 49 2.51 12.09 9.77
N ASP A 50 1.29 11.62 10.02
CA ASP A 50 0.95 10.98 11.29
C ASP A 50 1.46 9.55 11.37
N TYR A 51 1.22 8.80 10.30
CA TYR A 51 1.52 7.37 10.24
C TYR A 51 2.25 6.99 8.95
N VAL A 52 3.11 6.00 9.08
CA VAL A 52 3.72 5.28 7.95
C VAL A 52 3.36 3.81 8.11
N LEU A 53 2.67 3.22 7.14
CA LEU A 53 2.35 1.79 7.12
C LEU A 53 3.30 1.08 6.18
N LEU A 54 3.87 -0.05 6.63
CA LEU A 54 4.78 -0.87 5.82
C LEU A 54 4.13 -2.21 5.53
N THR A 55 4.08 -2.58 4.25
CA THR A 55 3.51 -3.87 3.83
C THR A 55 4.52 -5.01 3.97
N HIS A 56 5.79 -4.78 3.68
CA HIS A 56 6.87 -5.75 3.77
C HIS A 56 8.25 -5.09 3.70
N GLY A 57 9.32 -5.87 3.83
CA GLY A 57 10.67 -5.35 4.08
C GLY A 57 11.55 -5.12 2.84
N HIS A 58 11.06 -5.21 1.61
CA HIS A 58 11.89 -4.96 0.43
C HIS A 58 12.28 -3.48 0.29
N GLY A 59 13.46 -3.23 -0.27
CA GLY A 59 14.03 -1.88 -0.36
C GLY A 59 13.17 -0.89 -1.13
N ASP A 60 12.50 -1.31 -2.18
CA ASP A 60 11.55 -0.52 -2.97
C ASP A 60 10.21 -0.22 -2.27
N HIS A 61 10.12 -0.55 -0.97
CA HIS A 61 8.99 -0.22 -0.09
C HIS A 61 9.44 0.50 1.19
N ILE A 62 10.64 0.20 1.72
CA ILE A 62 11.05 0.72 3.03
C ILE A 62 12.28 1.64 3.00
N SER A 63 12.92 1.87 1.84
CA SER A 63 14.19 2.60 1.78
C SER A 63 14.16 3.97 2.45
N ASP A 64 13.04 4.66 2.39
CA ASP A 64 12.90 6.00 2.95
C ASP A 64 12.13 6.04 4.29
N VAL A 65 11.81 4.88 4.89
CA VAL A 65 11.03 4.85 6.13
C VAL A 65 11.71 5.60 7.28
N VAL A 66 13.02 5.39 7.48
CA VAL A 66 13.76 6.02 8.58
C VAL A 66 13.85 7.53 8.45
N PRO A 67 14.33 8.10 7.31
CA PRO A 67 14.37 9.55 7.14
C PRO A 67 12.98 10.19 7.18
N VAL A 68 11.96 9.57 6.58
CA VAL A 68 10.58 10.08 6.58
C VAL A 68 10.00 10.09 8.00
N ALA A 69 10.01 8.95 8.70
CA ALA A 69 9.44 8.84 10.03
C ALA A 69 10.18 9.76 11.03
N THR A 70 11.49 9.90 10.92
CA THR A 70 12.28 10.79 11.78
C THR A 70 11.94 12.26 11.53
N LYS A 71 11.88 12.69 10.25
CA LYS A 71 11.58 14.07 9.87
C LYS A 71 10.21 14.52 10.38
N HIS A 72 9.20 13.66 10.27
CA HIS A 72 7.81 13.98 10.61
C HIS A 72 7.41 13.55 12.02
N ASN A 73 8.30 12.87 12.75
CA ASN A 73 7.98 12.20 14.02
C ASN A 73 6.77 11.27 13.91
N SER A 74 6.66 10.58 12.76
CA SER A 74 5.54 9.69 12.46
C SER A 74 5.61 8.39 13.27
N THR A 75 4.46 7.76 13.50
CA THR A 75 4.39 6.40 14.01
C THR A 75 4.41 5.41 12.85
N VAL A 76 5.39 4.49 12.85
CA VAL A 76 5.48 3.42 11.86
C VAL A 76 4.68 2.21 12.33
N VAL A 77 3.78 1.72 11.47
CA VAL A 77 2.94 0.54 11.70
C VAL A 77 3.38 -0.56 10.74
N ALA A 78 3.73 -1.71 11.27
CA ALA A 78 4.21 -2.84 10.47
C ALA A 78 3.96 -4.18 11.17
N ILE A 79 4.20 -5.29 10.48
CA ILE A 79 4.32 -6.58 11.14
C ILE A 79 5.42 -6.50 12.22
N TYR A 80 5.26 -7.23 13.30
CA TYR A 80 6.07 -7.08 14.52
C TYR A 80 7.58 -7.05 14.24
N GLU A 81 8.08 -7.99 13.45
CA GLU A 81 9.51 -8.11 13.15
C GLU A 81 10.03 -6.94 12.30
N LEU A 82 9.21 -6.41 11.39
CA LEU A 82 9.59 -5.24 10.59
C LEU A 82 9.54 -3.96 11.43
N ALA A 83 8.56 -3.83 12.32
CA ALA A 83 8.48 -2.72 13.27
C ALA A 83 9.69 -2.69 14.21
N ASP A 84 10.11 -3.85 14.71
CA ASP A 84 11.33 -3.98 15.52
C ASP A 84 12.59 -3.63 14.71
N TYR A 85 12.71 -4.15 13.49
CA TYR A 85 13.83 -3.86 12.60
C TYR A 85 13.98 -2.36 12.33
N VAL A 86 12.91 -1.64 11.96
CA VAL A 86 13.00 -0.19 11.69
C VAL A 86 13.22 0.62 12.97
N SER A 87 12.75 0.14 14.13
CA SER A 87 13.06 0.73 15.43
C SER A 87 14.55 0.67 15.72
N GLN A 88 15.20 -0.46 15.45
CA GLN A 88 16.65 -0.63 15.57
C GLN A 88 17.44 0.27 14.59
N GLN A 89 16.83 0.67 13.47
CA GLN A 89 17.40 1.62 12.52
C GLN A 89 17.17 3.10 12.93
N GLY A 90 16.49 3.36 14.07
CA GLY A 90 16.35 4.68 14.64
C GLY A 90 14.95 5.31 14.59
N VAL A 91 13.94 4.59 14.10
CA VAL A 91 12.55 5.02 14.19
C VAL A 91 12.08 4.95 15.65
N LYS A 92 11.64 6.08 16.20
CA LYS A 92 11.30 6.21 17.63
C LYS A 92 9.93 5.66 17.98
N ASN A 93 8.96 5.85 17.09
CA ASN A 93 7.57 5.49 17.34
C ASN A 93 7.18 4.34 16.40
N THR A 94 6.95 3.16 16.95
CA THR A 94 6.53 1.99 16.17
C THR A 94 5.34 1.29 16.83
N ILE A 95 4.46 0.74 16.00
CA ILE A 95 3.39 -0.18 16.40
C ILE A 95 3.61 -1.47 15.65
N GLY A 96 4.06 -2.50 16.36
CA GLY A 96 4.12 -3.87 15.83
C GLY A 96 2.75 -4.53 15.91
N MET A 97 2.31 -5.12 14.81
CA MET A 97 1.06 -5.90 14.75
C MET A 97 1.28 -7.22 14.01
N ASN A 98 0.24 -7.98 13.75
CA ASN A 98 0.36 -9.22 12.99
C ASN A 98 -0.91 -9.43 12.13
N LEU A 99 -0.86 -10.41 11.21
CA LEU A 99 -1.98 -10.76 10.35
C LEU A 99 -3.25 -11.05 11.16
N GLY A 100 -4.37 -10.48 10.73
CA GLY A 100 -5.65 -10.51 11.43
C GLY A 100 -5.77 -9.48 12.56
N GLY A 101 -4.66 -8.81 12.95
CA GLY A 101 -4.66 -7.77 13.97
C GLY A 101 -5.24 -6.45 13.45
N THR A 102 -5.77 -5.65 14.37
CA THR A 102 -6.37 -4.34 14.08
C THR A 102 -5.83 -3.31 15.05
N VAL A 103 -5.52 -2.11 14.55
CA VAL A 103 -5.10 -0.96 15.34
C VAL A 103 -5.93 0.27 15.01
N GLN A 104 -6.13 1.13 16.01
CA GLN A 104 -6.78 2.43 15.84
C GLN A 104 -5.71 3.49 15.61
N LEU A 105 -5.81 4.21 14.48
CA LEU A 105 -4.93 5.29 14.06
C LEU A 105 -5.78 6.57 13.93
N GLU A 106 -5.96 7.29 15.02
CA GLU A 106 -6.95 8.37 15.13
C GLU A 106 -8.36 7.88 14.71
N GLU A 107 -8.95 8.43 13.66
CA GLU A 107 -10.26 7.96 13.13
C GLU A 107 -10.16 6.77 12.17
N VAL A 108 -8.94 6.37 11.78
CA VAL A 108 -8.72 5.27 10.84
C VAL A 108 -8.54 3.96 11.60
N VAL A 109 -9.29 2.95 11.24
CA VAL A 109 -9.07 1.57 11.70
C VAL A 109 -8.25 0.85 10.64
N ALA A 110 -7.05 0.41 10.99
CA ALA A 110 -6.16 -0.35 10.11
C ALA A 110 -6.11 -1.82 10.54
N THR A 111 -6.53 -2.72 9.66
CA THR A 111 -6.44 -4.17 9.86
C THR A 111 -5.39 -4.74 8.93
N MET A 112 -4.43 -5.49 9.48
CA MET A 112 -3.41 -6.18 8.70
C MET A 112 -3.97 -7.51 8.18
N VAL A 113 -3.81 -7.76 6.89
CA VAL A 113 -4.30 -8.97 6.22
C VAL A 113 -3.16 -9.65 5.45
N ASP A 114 -3.34 -10.92 5.10
CA ASP A 114 -2.33 -11.72 4.38
C ASP A 114 -1.98 -11.12 3.01
N ALA A 115 -0.71 -11.31 2.61
CA ALA A 115 -0.19 -11.10 1.27
C ALA A 115 0.80 -12.20 0.92
N ARG A 116 0.76 -12.70 -0.31
CA ARG A 116 1.60 -13.82 -0.75
C ARG A 116 2.84 -13.33 -1.47
N HIS A 117 3.82 -12.93 -0.68
CA HIS A 117 5.10 -12.40 -1.15
C HIS A 117 6.19 -12.69 -0.13
N SER A 118 7.46 -12.48 -0.50
CA SER A 118 8.57 -12.53 0.45
C SER A 118 8.71 -11.21 1.21
N SER A 119 9.41 -11.24 2.35
CA SER A 119 9.64 -10.05 3.15
C SER A 119 11.01 -10.14 3.80
N GLY A 120 12.03 -9.54 3.15
CA GLY A 120 13.39 -9.51 3.65
C GLY A 120 13.96 -8.11 3.52
N ALA A 121 14.40 -7.51 4.63
CA ALA A 121 15.11 -6.24 4.60
C ALA A 121 16.60 -6.46 4.29
N GLN A 122 17.18 -5.59 3.49
CA GLN A 122 18.60 -5.66 3.15
C GLN A 122 19.36 -4.45 3.71
N ASP A 123 20.52 -4.73 4.29
CA ASP A 123 21.48 -3.71 4.70
C ASP A 123 22.92 -4.17 4.39
N LYS A 124 23.90 -3.43 4.87
CA LYS A 124 25.34 -3.77 4.71
C LYS A 124 25.76 -5.12 5.33
N HIS A 125 24.93 -5.70 6.18
CA HIS A 125 25.18 -6.99 6.83
C HIS A 125 24.47 -8.16 6.13
N GLY A 126 23.64 -7.89 5.14
CA GLY A 126 22.94 -8.90 4.34
C GLY A 126 21.43 -8.77 4.40
N THR A 127 20.74 -9.88 4.19
CA THR A 127 19.27 -9.96 4.22
C THR A 127 18.82 -10.42 5.60
N HIS A 128 17.93 -9.67 6.18
CA HIS A 128 17.30 -9.94 7.49
C HIS A 128 15.87 -10.44 7.29
N TYR A 129 15.48 -11.45 8.05
CA TYR A 129 14.08 -11.82 8.17
C TYR A 129 13.33 -10.75 8.97
N VAL A 130 12.27 -10.21 8.39
CA VAL A 130 11.47 -9.14 9.00
C VAL A 130 9.97 -9.46 8.99
N GLY A 131 9.63 -10.70 9.25
CA GLY A 131 8.25 -11.19 9.24
C GLY A 131 7.79 -11.60 7.84
N VAL A 132 6.48 -11.62 7.63
CA VAL A 132 5.83 -11.95 6.36
C VAL A 132 5.27 -10.70 5.70
N ALA A 133 5.03 -10.77 4.39
CA ALA A 133 4.35 -9.70 3.67
C ALA A 133 2.88 -9.58 4.10
N ALA A 134 2.36 -8.37 4.07
CA ALA A 134 1.01 -8.05 4.50
C ALA A 134 0.35 -7.01 3.57
N GLY A 135 -0.97 -7.01 3.56
CA GLY A 135 -1.78 -5.90 3.08
C GLY A 135 -2.48 -5.20 4.24
N TYR A 136 -3.18 -4.12 3.93
CA TYR A 136 -3.98 -3.37 4.91
C TYR A 136 -5.38 -3.13 4.40
N VAL A 137 -6.36 -3.38 5.26
CA VAL A 137 -7.71 -2.85 5.10
C VAL A 137 -7.84 -1.62 5.99
N LEU A 138 -8.23 -0.49 5.40
CA LEU A 138 -8.41 0.78 6.11
C LEU A 138 -9.89 1.16 6.09
N THR A 139 -10.48 1.24 7.28
CA THR A 139 -11.84 1.73 7.47
C THR A 139 -11.78 3.15 8.01
N ILE A 140 -12.35 4.10 7.27
CA ILE A 140 -12.33 5.54 7.55
C ILE A 140 -13.78 6.01 7.60
N PRO A 141 -14.26 6.61 8.71
CA PRO A 141 -15.65 7.05 8.80
C PRO A 141 -16.06 8.00 7.67
N GLY A 142 -17.14 7.68 6.98
CA GLY A 142 -17.66 8.47 5.86
C GLY A 142 -16.89 8.33 4.55
N SER A 143 -15.97 7.37 4.47
CA SER A 143 -15.22 7.04 3.24
C SER A 143 -15.47 5.59 2.85
N PRO A 144 -15.23 5.21 1.58
CA PRO A 144 -15.17 3.80 1.20
C PRO A 144 -14.13 3.03 2.01
N THR A 145 -14.37 1.76 2.26
CA THR A 145 -13.34 0.87 2.82
C THR A 145 -12.26 0.64 1.76
N LEU A 146 -11.01 0.87 2.13
CA LEU A 146 -9.85 0.75 1.26
C LEU A 146 -9.11 -0.55 1.56
N TYR A 147 -8.62 -1.22 0.51
CA TYR A 147 -7.68 -2.33 0.63
C TYR A 147 -6.41 -2.04 -0.15
N HIS A 148 -5.28 -1.96 0.53
CA HIS A 148 -3.95 -1.93 -0.07
C HIS A 148 -3.35 -3.34 0.02
N ALA A 149 -3.17 -3.99 -1.13
CA ALA A 149 -2.77 -5.39 -1.16
C ALA A 149 -1.30 -5.62 -0.77
N GLY A 150 -0.48 -4.57 -0.78
CA GLY A 150 0.98 -4.73 -0.78
C GLY A 150 1.45 -5.46 -2.03
N ASP A 151 2.65 -6.00 -1.97
CA ASP A 151 3.13 -6.92 -2.99
C ASP A 151 2.57 -8.31 -2.73
N THR A 152 1.95 -8.88 -3.75
CA THR A 152 1.27 -10.17 -3.61
C THR A 152 1.08 -10.89 -4.95
N ALA A 153 1.06 -12.21 -4.90
CA ALA A 153 0.38 -13.04 -5.88
C ALA A 153 -1.15 -13.04 -5.61
N VAL A 154 -1.96 -13.51 -6.56
CA VAL A 154 -3.37 -13.82 -6.29
C VAL A 154 -3.49 -15.06 -5.41
N PHE A 155 -4.36 -15.02 -4.40
CA PHE A 155 -4.61 -16.16 -3.51
C PHE A 155 -6.08 -16.27 -3.12
N GLY A 156 -6.49 -17.50 -2.75
CA GLY A 156 -7.91 -17.80 -2.53
C GLY A 156 -8.55 -17.06 -1.37
N ASP A 157 -7.77 -16.80 -0.32
CA ASP A 157 -8.26 -16.16 0.91
C ASP A 157 -8.50 -14.64 0.78
N MET A 158 -8.20 -14.04 -0.39
CA MET A 158 -8.71 -12.71 -0.75
C MET A 158 -10.26 -12.65 -0.65
N LYS A 159 -10.95 -13.79 -0.79
CA LYS A 159 -12.40 -13.89 -0.57
C LYS A 159 -12.79 -13.64 0.88
N LEU A 160 -11.96 -14.09 1.84
CA LEU A 160 -12.20 -13.81 3.26
C LEU A 160 -12.04 -12.33 3.56
N ILE A 161 -11.10 -11.64 2.91
CA ILE A 161 -10.96 -10.17 3.02
C ILE A 161 -12.24 -9.50 2.50
N SER A 162 -12.80 -9.99 1.39
CA SER A 162 -14.07 -9.51 0.85
C SER A 162 -15.23 -9.72 1.83
N GLU A 163 -15.39 -10.93 2.36
CA GLU A 163 -16.49 -11.29 3.25
C GLU A 163 -16.46 -10.50 4.58
N LEU A 164 -15.25 -10.34 5.15
CA LEU A 164 -15.08 -9.71 6.46
C LEU A 164 -15.12 -8.18 6.40
N TYR A 165 -14.55 -7.57 5.35
CA TYR A 165 -14.29 -6.13 5.34
C TYR A 165 -14.96 -5.37 4.20
N GLN A 166 -15.42 -6.07 3.16
CA GLN A 166 -16.16 -5.50 2.01
C GLN A 166 -15.49 -4.25 1.41
N PRO A 167 -14.19 -4.31 1.02
CA PRO A 167 -13.51 -3.16 0.49
C PRO A 167 -14.14 -2.68 -0.83
N GLU A 168 -14.39 -1.39 -0.93
CA GLU A 168 -14.98 -0.76 -2.12
C GLU A 168 -13.93 -0.29 -3.11
N VAL A 169 -12.73 0.05 -2.60
CA VAL A 169 -11.56 0.48 -3.37
C VAL A 169 -10.40 -0.45 -3.05
N ALA A 170 -9.81 -1.08 -4.07
CA ALA A 170 -8.64 -1.93 -3.92
C ALA A 170 -7.43 -1.38 -4.69
N MET A 171 -6.32 -1.23 -4.01
CA MET A 171 -5.02 -0.89 -4.56
C MET A 171 -4.25 -2.19 -4.81
N LEU A 172 -4.08 -2.56 -6.09
CA LEU A 172 -3.53 -3.85 -6.49
C LEU A 172 -2.26 -3.69 -7.31
N PRO A 173 -1.18 -4.46 -7.03
CA PRO A 173 -0.02 -4.51 -7.89
C PRO A 173 -0.38 -5.21 -9.21
N ILE A 174 0.05 -4.64 -10.34
CA ILE A 174 -0.27 -5.15 -11.68
C ILE A 174 0.94 -5.27 -12.60
N GLY A 175 2.13 -4.95 -12.14
CA GLY A 175 3.33 -4.87 -12.99
C GLY A 175 3.79 -6.21 -13.56
N GLY A 176 3.44 -7.31 -12.94
CA GLY A 176 3.97 -8.64 -13.28
C GLY A 176 5.39 -8.84 -12.75
N HIS A 177 6.04 -9.91 -13.15
CA HIS A 177 7.40 -10.34 -12.80
C HIS A 177 7.58 -10.61 -11.29
N PHE A 178 7.47 -9.61 -10.45
CA PHE A 178 7.62 -9.74 -8.99
C PHE A 178 6.28 -9.91 -8.27
N THR A 179 5.20 -9.43 -8.86
CA THR A 179 3.84 -9.45 -8.31
C THR A 179 2.84 -9.95 -9.34
N MET A 180 1.56 -9.78 -9.09
CA MET A 180 0.53 -10.06 -10.09
C MET A 180 0.76 -9.26 -11.36
N GLY A 181 0.48 -9.88 -12.52
CA GLY A 181 0.20 -9.18 -13.77
C GLY A 181 -1.29 -8.83 -13.89
N PRO A 182 -1.71 -8.15 -14.99
CA PRO A 182 -3.10 -7.75 -15.19
C PRO A 182 -4.10 -8.89 -15.12
N LYS A 183 -3.76 -10.09 -15.60
CA LYS A 183 -4.63 -11.25 -15.56
C LYS A 183 -4.91 -11.74 -14.14
N GLU A 184 -3.87 -11.87 -13.34
CA GLU A 184 -3.98 -12.29 -11.93
C GLU A 184 -4.66 -11.19 -11.10
N ALA A 185 -4.36 -9.91 -11.37
CA ALA A 185 -5.00 -8.77 -10.72
C ALA A 185 -6.50 -8.68 -11.04
N ALA A 186 -6.94 -9.04 -12.25
CA ALA A 186 -8.36 -9.14 -12.58
C ALA A 186 -9.07 -10.25 -11.77
N MET A 187 -8.38 -11.38 -11.53
CA MET A 187 -8.90 -12.43 -10.64
C MET A 187 -8.95 -11.96 -9.19
N ALA A 188 -7.91 -11.28 -8.72
CA ALA A 188 -7.88 -10.68 -7.38
C ALA A 188 -9.02 -9.67 -7.19
N ALA A 189 -9.25 -8.78 -8.16
CA ALA A 189 -10.37 -7.84 -8.16
C ALA A 189 -11.73 -8.54 -7.99
N ARG A 190 -11.92 -9.68 -8.68
CA ARG A 190 -13.12 -10.52 -8.54
C ARG A 190 -13.25 -11.14 -7.15
N PHE A 191 -12.15 -11.63 -6.58
CA PHE A 191 -12.16 -12.22 -5.23
C PHE A 191 -12.44 -11.18 -4.15
N ILE A 192 -11.87 -10.00 -4.29
CA ILE A 192 -12.07 -8.86 -3.37
C ILE A 192 -13.47 -8.24 -3.52
N GLY A 193 -14.03 -8.24 -4.72
CA GLY A 193 -15.35 -7.66 -5.00
C GLY A 193 -15.38 -6.12 -5.01
N ALA A 194 -14.22 -5.46 -4.99
CA ALA A 194 -14.15 -4.01 -5.01
C ALA A 194 -14.69 -3.42 -6.32
N LYS A 195 -15.37 -2.29 -6.21
CA LYS A 195 -15.94 -1.57 -7.37
C LYS A 195 -14.92 -0.71 -8.11
N THR A 196 -13.86 -0.30 -7.42
CA THR A 196 -12.80 0.54 -7.98
C THR A 196 -11.44 -0.09 -7.72
N ILE A 197 -10.64 -0.21 -8.76
CA ILE A 197 -9.26 -0.67 -8.68
C ILE A 197 -8.33 0.48 -8.96
N LEU A 198 -7.38 0.72 -8.07
CA LEU A 198 -6.26 1.65 -8.20
C LEU A 198 -5.01 0.80 -8.48
N PRO A 199 -4.54 0.73 -9.74
CA PRO A 199 -3.41 -0.09 -10.11
C PRO A 199 -2.10 0.46 -9.57
N LEU A 200 -1.29 -0.37 -8.91
CA LEU A 200 0.02 -0.02 -8.34
C LEU A 200 1.14 -0.90 -8.93
N HIS A 201 2.38 -0.60 -8.55
CA HIS A 201 3.56 -1.43 -8.80
C HIS A 201 3.76 -1.78 -10.28
N TRP A 202 3.58 -0.79 -11.18
CA TRP A 202 3.75 -0.95 -12.62
C TRP A 202 4.57 0.19 -13.23
N GLY A 203 5.29 -0.10 -14.30
CA GLY A 203 6.03 0.89 -15.08
C GLY A 203 7.22 1.56 -14.37
N THR A 204 7.54 1.17 -13.13
CA THR A 204 8.66 1.71 -12.36
C THR A 204 9.99 1.19 -12.87
N PHE A 205 10.07 -0.11 -13.11
CA PHE A 205 11.26 -0.81 -13.62
C PHE A 205 10.95 -1.54 -14.92
N PRO A 206 11.95 -1.82 -15.79
CA PRO A 206 11.71 -2.46 -17.09
C PRO A 206 10.96 -3.80 -17.05
N PRO A 207 11.07 -4.65 -16.02
CA PRO A 207 10.29 -5.89 -15.94
C PRO A 207 8.80 -5.68 -15.64
N LEU A 208 8.39 -4.54 -15.06
CA LEU A 208 7.03 -4.26 -14.62
C LEU A 208 6.18 -3.73 -15.78
N LYS A 209 5.75 -4.63 -16.67
CA LYS A 209 5.15 -4.30 -17.98
C LYS A 209 3.62 -4.21 -17.99
N GLY A 210 2.92 -4.73 -16.95
CA GLY A 210 1.47 -4.63 -16.85
C GLY A 210 0.98 -3.19 -16.89
N THR A 211 -0.20 -2.96 -17.44
CA THR A 211 -0.78 -1.62 -17.57
C THR A 211 -2.22 -1.54 -17.08
N PRO A 212 -2.67 -0.38 -16.56
CA PRO A 212 -4.08 -0.18 -16.21
C PRO A 212 -5.04 -0.40 -17.39
N ALA A 213 -4.63 -0.04 -18.60
CA ALA A 213 -5.42 -0.24 -19.81
C ALA A 213 -5.65 -1.73 -20.10
N GLU A 214 -4.61 -2.56 -19.97
CA GLU A 214 -4.73 -4.00 -20.10
C GLU A 214 -5.65 -4.58 -19.00
N LEU A 215 -5.45 -4.21 -17.73
CA LEU A 215 -6.30 -4.66 -16.64
C LEU A 215 -7.78 -4.31 -16.89
N ALA A 216 -8.06 -3.11 -17.40
CA ALA A 216 -9.43 -2.66 -17.68
C ALA A 216 -10.16 -3.54 -18.70
N THR A 217 -9.45 -4.25 -19.59
CA THR A 217 -10.07 -5.20 -20.54
C THR A 217 -10.37 -6.57 -19.92
N LEU A 218 -9.85 -6.86 -18.72
CA LEU A 218 -9.88 -8.19 -18.08
C LEU A 218 -10.80 -8.25 -16.85
N VAL A 219 -11.15 -7.11 -16.27
CA VAL A 219 -12.06 -7.05 -15.12
C VAL A 219 -13.51 -7.22 -15.54
N ASP A 220 -14.36 -7.63 -14.60
CA ASP A 220 -15.79 -7.80 -14.84
C ASP A 220 -16.47 -6.45 -15.14
N SER A 221 -17.58 -6.50 -15.89
CA SER A 221 -18.38 -5.31 -16.19
C SER A 221 -18.86 -4.63 -14.89
N GLY A 222 -18.68 -3.31 -14.80
CA GLY A 222 -19.02 -2.54 -13.61
C GLY A 222 -17.87 -2.33 -12.62
N VAL A 223 -16.71 -2.97 -12.81
CA VAL A 223 -15.49 -2.65 -12.08
C VAL A 223 -14.74 -1.54 -12.81
N ARG A 224 -14.49 -0.44 -12.10
CA ARG A 224 -13.72 0.70 -12.60
C ARG A 224 -12.22 0.49 -12.34
N VAL A 225 -11.41 0.49 -13.39
CA VAL A 225 -9.94 0.56 -13.28
C VAL A 225 -9.50 2.00 -13.54
N VAL A 226 -8.90 2.63 -12.55
CA VAL A 226 -8.45 4.02 -12.65
C VAL A 226 -7.20 4.11 -13.52
N GLN A 227 -7.25 4.97 -14.55
CA GLN A 227 -6.13 5.25 -15.44
C GLN A 227 -5.36 6.45 -14.88
N TRP A 228 -4.56 6.24 -13.85
CA TRP A 228 -3.83 7.29 -13.16
C TRP A 228 -2.32 7.20 -13.39
N VAL A 229 -1.64 8.30 -13.15
CA VAL A 229 -0.17 8.40 -13.19
C VAL A 229 0.36 8.90 -11.85
N PRO A 230 1.63 8.69 -11.53
CA PRO A 230 2.22 9.21 -10.29
C PRO A 230 2.00 10.72 -10.14
N GLY A 231 1.49 11.11 -8.97
CA GLY A 231 1.04 12.48 -8.66
C GLY A 231 -0.47 12.68 -8.74
N ASP A 232 -1.20 11.79 -9.40
CA ASP A 232 -2.66 11.85 -9.44
C ASP A 232 -3.27 11.53 -8.09
N THR A 233 -4.41 12.18 -7.81
CA THR A 233 -5.21 11.98 -6.60
C THR A 233 -6.60 11.46 -6.97
N PHE A 234 -7.02 10.42 -6.27
CA PHE A 234 -8.35 9.82 -6.29
C PHE A 234 -9.15 10.27 -5.08
#